data_4a28881f39b32a7ae2c282f6cc31fe5d
#
_entry.id   4a28881f39b32a7ae2c282f6cc31fe5d
#
_cell.length_a   1.000
_cell.length_b   1.000
_cell.length_c   1.000
_cell.angle_alpha   90.00
_cell.angle_beta   90.00
_cell.angle_gamma   90.00
#
_symmetry.space_group_name_H-M   'P 1'
#
loop_
_entity.id
_entity.type
_entity.pdbx_description
1 polymer ?
#
loop_
_entity_poly.entity_id
_entity_poly.type
_entity_poly.pdbx_seq_one_letter_code
_entity_poly.pdbx_strand_id
1 'polypeptide(L)'
;MSTEKNVIMPRQYLAVVAVLAAIMMGVLDGTIMNVALPTLSDEFGVSASDIIWVVNAYQLIVTMLLLGFAAIGDIFGYKRVFLCGVSTFVVASALCAVSTSFEMLVAARVLQGIGGACTMSINTALLRLIFPPSRLGRVMAANAVIVAVTAASGPTLGGAILAVGHWSWIFLLNIPLGVAALLLGWKLLPNNPPTQEKKHLDGQSVVMNAVFFGLLIYTIEGIAHNGFSTLSMLQGIVTAIVGITYIRRQLQIPIPILPVDLFRIPIFSLSIGCSITCFTAQMLALVSLPFFMQHTLGLSVAETGLMLTPWPLATTLTAPLAGRLIEKIHPGVLGGIGMCVFTTGLCTLAFLQGEVDLGDLTWRMALCGIGIGLFQTPNNVTITTSAPIQRSGGASGMLGTARLLGQTLGTALVAVMFHVVKAPGGGEKACLLMAIAFAATAGCVSFLRIKEASPVVKK
;
A
#
# COMPACT_ATOMS: atom_id res chain seq x y z
N MET A 1 -37.95 5.40 25.51
CA MET A 1 -37.34 4.90 24.27
C MET A 1 -37.60 5.94 23.18
N SER A 2 -36.73 6.93 23.06
CA SER A 2 -36.82 7.96 22.02
C SER A 2 -36.06 7.47 20.81
N THR A 3 -36.76 7.15 19.74
CA THR A 3 -36.22 6.95 18.41
C THR A 3 -35.68 8.29 17.90
N GLU A 4 -34.44 8.62 18.24
CA GLU A 4 -33.71 9.64 17.51
C GLU A 4 -33.53 9.16 16.06
N LYS A 5 -34.41 9.65 15.19
CA LYS A 5 -34.17 9.67 13.75
C LYS A 5 -32.92 10.53 13.53
N ASN A 6 -31.73 9.89 13.48
CA ASN A 6 -30.49 10.54 13.07
C ASN A 6 -30.64 10.99 11.60
N VAL A 7 -31.20 12.18 11.41
CA VAL A 7 -31.21 12.88 10.13
C VAL A 7 -29.75 13.22 9.83
N ILE A 8 -29.15 12.55 8.88
CA ILE A 8 -27.79 12.88 8.42
C ILE A 8 -27.88 14.24 7.76
N MET A 9 -27.24 15.22 8.37
CA MET A 9 -27.15 16.54 7.76
C MET A 9 -26.32 16.45 6.46
N PRO A 10 -26.68 17.20 5.40
CA PRO A 10 -25.88 17.28 4.16
C PRO A 10 -24.39 17.54 4.41
N ARG A 11 -24.06 18.21 5.51
CA ARG A 11 -22.72 18.54 5.98
C ARG A 11 -21.83 17.31 6.25
N GLN A 12 -22.39 16.22 6.76
CA GLN A 12 -21.64 14.99 7.04
C GLN A 12 -21.22 14.28 5.75
N TYR A 13 -22.07 14.25 4.73
CA TYR A 13 -21.74 13.70 3.42
C TYR A 13 -20.62 14.49 2.73
N LEU A 14 -20.68 15.83 2.79
CA LEU A 14 -19.63 16.67 2.22
C LEU A 14 -18.29 16.52 2.98
N ALA A 15 -18.33 16.31 4.31
CA ALA A 15 -17.13 16.00 5.08
C ALA A 15 -16.46 14.69 4.64
N VAL A 16 -17.27 13.67 4.33
CA VAL A 16 -16.75 12.40 3.79
C VAL A 16 -16.15 12.59 2.40
N VAL A 17 -16.73 13.40 1.55
CA VAL A 17 -16.15 13.70 0.22
C VAL A 17 -14.73 14.25 0.34
N ALA A 18 -14.45 15.09 1.36
CA ALA A 18 -13.09 15.57 1.62
C ALA A 18 -12.11 14.41 1.93
N VAL A 19 -12.53 13.48 2.81
CA VAL A 19 -11.71 12.32 3.17
C VAL A 19 -11.51 11.39 1.97
N LEU A 20 -12.58 11.12 1.22
CA LEU A 20 -12.52 10.26 0.04
C LEU A 20 -11.68 10.86 -1.08
N ALA A 21 -11.73 12.18 -1.30
CA ALA A 21 -10.88 12.86 -2.28
C ALA A 21 -9.40 12.73 -1.93
N ALA A 22 -9.03 12.85 -0.65
CA ALA A 22 -7.66 12.64 -0.21
C ALA A 22 -7.20 11.17 -0.37
N ILE A 23 -8.11 10.20 -0.13
CA ILE A 23 -7.83 8.78 -0.37
C ILE A 23 -7.64 8.52 -1.86
N MET A 24 -8.54 9.03 -2.70
CA MET A 24 -8.44 8.90 -4.17
C MET A 24 -7.11 9.47 -4.68
N MET A 25 -6.73 10.66 -4.21
CA MET A 25 -5.46 11.30 -4.57
C MET A 25 -4.26 10.38 -4.27
N GLY A 26 -4.15 9.84 -3.06
CA GLY A 26 -3.05 8.94 -2.70
C GLY A 26 -3.05 7.60 -3.43
N VAL A 27 -4.24 7.04 -3.72
CA VAL A 27 -4.37 5.77 -4.46
C VAL A 27 -4.06 5.96 -5.94
N LEU A 28 -4.57 7.04 -6.56
CA LEU A 28 -4.24 7.39 -7.96
C LEU A 28 -2.75 7.61 -8.13
N ASP A 29 -2.14 8.44 -7.29
CA ASP A 29 -0.70 8.72 -7.33
C ASP A 29 0.13 7.42 -7.29
N GLY A 30 -0.20 6.50 -6.38
CA GLY A 30 0.52 5.23 -6.27
C GLY A 30 0.32 4.28 -7.44
N THR A 31 -0.85 4.28 -8.09
CA THR A 31 -1.15 3.35 -9.19
C THR A 31 -0.73 3.87 -10.57
N ILE A 32 -0.87 5.17 -10.80
CA ILE A 32 -0.44 5.83 -12.04
C ILE A 32 1.09 5.79 -12.16
N MET A 33 1.80 5.99 -11.05
CA MET A 33 3.26 6.05 -11.04
C MET A 33 3.92 4.79 -11.61
N ASN A 34 3.35 3.61 -11.35
CA ASN A 34 3.90 2.35 -11.88
C ASN A 34 3.94 2.33 -13.41
N VAL A 35 2.92 2.88 -14.08
CA VAL A 35 2.86 2.97 -15.55
C VAL A 35 3.85 4.01 -16.09
N ALA A 36 4.14 5.04 -15.31
CA ALA A 36 4.99 6.15 -15.71
C ALA A 36 6.49 5.86 -15.58
N LEU A 37 6.89 4.84 -14.82
CA LEU A 37 8.32 4.57 -14.54
C LEU A 37 9.18 4.43 -15.80
N PRO A 38 8.79 3.65 -16.83
CA PRO A 38 9.59 3.55 -18.06
C PRO A 38 9.75 4.91 -18.74
N THR A 39 8.66 5.66 -18.92
CA THR A 39 8.68 7.00 -19.52
C THR A 39 9.57 7.97 -18.74
N LEU A 40 9.55 7.93 -17.41
CA LEU A 40 10.41 8.76 -16.56
C LEU A 40 11.88 8.33 -16.64
N SER A 41 12.16 7.03 -16.78
CA SER A 41 13.52 6.51 -17.00
C SER A 41 14.12 7.09 -18.26
N ASP A 42 13.36 7.08 -19.36
CA ASP A 42 13.80 7.63 -20.65
C ASP A 42 13.94 9.17 -20.59
N GLU A 43 13.00 9.86 -19.97
CA GLU A 43 13.00 11.33 -19.85
C GLU A 43 14.21 11.88 -19.06
N PHE A 44 14.53 11.24 -17.92
CA PHE A 44 15.65 11.66 -17.09
C PHE A 44 16.99 11.00 -17.46
N GLY A 45 16.99 10.05 -18.39
CA GLY A 45 18.19 9.33 -18.82
C GLY A 45 18.83 8.50 -17.71
N VAL A 46 18.03 7.99 -16.76
CA VAL A 46 18.48 7.17 -15.63
C VAL A 46 18.14 5.71 -15.85
N SER A 47 18.86 4.81 -15.17
CA SER A 47 18.61 3.38 -15.30
C SER A 47 17.23 2.97 -14.76
N ALA A 48 16.70 1.84 -15.24
CA ALA A 48 15.47 1.27 -14.72
C ALA A 48 15.56 0.92 -13.22
N SER A 49 16.74 0.63 -12.68
CA SER A 49 16.95 0.44 -11.25
C SER A 49 16.85 1.75 -10.47
N ASP A 50 17.38 2.84 -11.02
CA ASP A 50 17.41 4.12 -10.33
C ASP A 50 16.03 4.78 -10.31
N ILE A 51 15.29 4.73 -11.44
CA ILE A 51 13.97 5.38 -11.52
C ILE A 51 12.97 4.81 -10.51
N ILE A 52 13.12 3.58 -10.06
CA ILE A 52 12.28 2.96 -9.03
C ILE A 52 12.32 3.75 -7.71
N TRP A 53 13.38 4.53 -7.46
CA TRP A 53 13.44 5.43 -6.31
C TRP A 53 12.32 6.46 -6.28
N VAL A 54 11.74 6.81 -7.40
CA VAL A 54 10.54 7.70 -7.45
C VAL A 54 9.36 7.07 -6.71
N VAL A 55 9.21 5.75 -6.76
CA VAL A 55 8.19 5.00 -5.99
C VAL A 55 8.68 4.68 -4.58
N ASN A 56 9.92 4.19 -4.45
CA ASN A 56 10.50 3.76 -3.18
C ASN A 56 10.56 4.90 -2.16
N ALA A 57 11.01 6.09 -2.56
CA ALA A 57 11.14 7.25 -1.66
C ALA A 57 9.79 7.60 -1.02
N TYR A 58 8.72 7.64 -1.80
CA TYR A 58 7.36 7.87 -1.30
C TYR A 58 6.91 6.76 -0.34
N GLN A 59 6.98 5.50 -0.76
CA GLN A 59 6.51 4.37 0.04
C GLN A 59 7.30 4.19 1.33
N LEU A 60 8.62 4.38 1.28
CA LEU A 60 9.50 4.32 2.44
C LEU A 60 9.08 5.35 3.50
N ILE A 61 8.92 6.61 3.11
CA ILE A 61 8.52 7.69 4.02
C ILE A 61 7.13 7.43 4.60
N VAL A 62 6.19 6.96 3.78
CA VAL A 62 4.85 6.58 4.30
C VAL A 62 4.98 5.46 5.33
N THR A 63 5.77 4.42 5.06
CA THR A 63 5.97 3.29 5.99
C THR A 63 6.61 3.73 7.30
N MET A 64 7.63 4.58 7.23
CA MET A 64 8.35 5.12 8.40
C MET A 64 7.43 5.95 9.33
N LEU A 65 6.56 6.75 8.75
CA LEU A 65 5.84 7.80 9.48
C LEU A 65 4.37 7.48 9.77
N LEU A 66 3.77 6.45 9.14
CA LEU A 66 2.34 6.12 9.25
C LEU A 66 1.88 6.00 10.70
N LEU A 67 2.57 5.17 11.49
CA LEU A 67 2.22 4.92 12.90
C LEU A 67 2.46 6.15 13.78
N GLY A 68 3.51 6.93 13.48
CA GLY A 68 3.82 8.17 14.16
C GLY A 68 2.72 9.22 13.97
N PHE A 69 2.27 9.43 12.74
CA PHE A 69 1.20 10.38 12.45
C PHE A 69 -0.17 9.93 12.95
N ALA A 70 -0.42 8.63 13.07
CA ALA A 70 -1.62 8.14 13.77
C ALA A 70 -1.63 8.59 15.23
N ALA A 71 -0.52 8.43 15.95
CA ALA A 71 -0.36 8.88 17.33
C ALA A 71 -0.43 10.42 17.46
N ILE A 72 0.17 11.16 16.52
CA ILE A 72 0.08 12.63 16.45
C ILE A 72 -1.38 13.07 16.24
N GLY A 73 -2.13 12.38 15.38
CA GLY A 73 -3.54 12.64 15.14
C GLY A 73 -4.42 12.46 16.40
N ASP A 74 -4.11 11.45 17.21
CA ASP A 74 -4.78 11.20 18.49
C ASP A 74 -4.60 12.35 19.50
N ILE A 75 -3.43 13.01 19.47
CA ILE A 75 -3.05 14.06 20.43
C ILE A 75 -3.41 15.46 19.93
N PHE A 76 -3.00 15.80 18.72
CA PHE A 76 -3.14 17.15 18.16
C PHE A 76 -4.44 17.35 17.37
N GLY A 77 -5.17 16.27 17.09
CA GLY A 77 -6.44 16.28 16.38
C GLY A 77 -6.33 15.85 14.93
N TYR A 78 -7.21 14.95 14.53
CA TYR A 78 -7.24 14.37 13.17
C TYR A 78 -7.44 15.42 12.08
N LYS A 79 -8.29 16.43 12.31
CA LYS A 79 -8.53 17.51 11.34
C LYS A 79 -7.27 18.29 11.03
N ARG A 80 -6.46 18.63 12.04
CA ARG A 80 -5.20 19.38 11.83
C ARG A 80 -4.20 18.54 11.04
N VAL A 81 -4.02 17.27 11.43
CA VAL A 81 -3.10 16.35 10.72
C VAL A 81 -3.57 16.13 9.28
N PHE A 82 -4.89 16.02 9.04
CA PHE A 82 -5.46 15.90 7.70
C PHE A 82 -5.12 17.11 6.83
N LEU A 83 -5.41 18.31 7.32
CA LEU A 83 -5.17 19.54 6.56
C LEU A 83 -3.68 19.75 6.27
N CYS A 84 -2.80 19.56 7.26
CA CYS A 84 -1.36 19.61 7.06
C CYS A 84 -0.90 18.54 6.04
N GLY A 85 -1.39 17.31 6.16
CA GLY A 85 -1.04 16.22 5.25
C GLY A 85 -1.44 16.49 3.81
N VAL A 86 -2.69 16.89 3.58
CA VAL A 86 -3.18 17.22 2.22
C VAL A 86 -2.45 18.44 1.67
N SER A 87 -2.20 19.48 2.47
CA SER A 87 -1.43 20.67 2.03
C SER A 87 -0.01 20.28 1.61
N THR A 88 0.69 19.48 2.43
CA THR A 88 2.03 18.99 2.12
C THR A 88 2.02 18.14 0.84
N PHE A 89 1.02 17.27 0.67
CA PHE A 89 0.90 16.43 -0.52
C PHE A 89 0.69 17.26 -1.80
N VAL A 90 -0.19 18.28 -1.75
CA VAL A 90 -0.46 19.20 -2.88
C VAL A 90 0.78 19.98 -3.27
N VAL A 91 1.47 20.58 -2.29
CA VAL A 91 2.71 21.31 -2.53
C VAL A 91 3.78 20.40 -3.12
N ALA A 92 3.96 19.22 -2.55
CA ALA A 92 4.90 18.23 -3.06
C ALA A 92 4.56 17.77 -4.49
N SER A 93 3.26 17.57 -4.79
CA SER A 93 2.81 17.25 -6.15
C SER A 93 3.14 18.36 -7.15
N ALA A 94 2.98 19.63 -6.74
CA ALA A 94 3.42 20.75 -7.58
C ALA A 94 4.95 20.76 -7.79
N LEU A 95 5.73 20.47 -6.75
CA LEU A 95 7.19 20.33 -6.87
C LEU A 95 7.58 19.16 -7.77
N CYS A 96 6.91 18.01 -7.67
CA CYS A 96 7.12 16.90 -8.61
C CYS A 96 6.86 17.32 -10.06
N ALA A 97 5.76 18.05 -10.30
CA ALA A 97 5.39 18.49 -11.65
C ALA A 97 6.38 19.47 -12.30
N VAL A 98 7.10 20.25 -11.51
CA VAL A 98 8.11 21.20 -11.99
C VAL A 98 9.54 20.69 -11.86
N SER A 99 9.74 19.42 -11.51
CA SER A 99 11.06 18.84 -11.35
C SER A 99 11.81 18.80 -12.70
N THR A 100 13.04 19.28 -12.68
CA THR A 100 13.94 19.33 -13.85
C THR A 100 15.06 18.30 -13.78
N SER A 101 15.19 17.60 -12.65
CA SER A 101 16.17 16.52 -12.46
C SER A 101 15.55 15.35 -11.69
N PHE A 102 16.16 14.19 -11.84
CA PHE A 102 15.77 12.97 -11.10
C PHE A 102 15.84 13.18 -9.59
N GLU A 103 16.93 13.77 -9.08
CA GLU A 103 17.14 14.02 -7.65
C GLU A 103 16.08 14.97 -7.08
N MET A 104 15.71 16.01 -7.83
CA MET A 104 14.63 16.92 -7.45
C MET A 104 13.30 16.19 -7.37
N LEU A 105 13.00 15.32 -8.34
CA LEU A 105 11.78 14.50 -8.33
C LEU A 105 11.76 13.59 -7.11
N VAL A 106 12.85 12.87 -6.82
CA VAL A 106 12.96 11.98 -5.64
C VAL A 106 12.78 12.76 -4.35
N ALA A 107 13.42 13.93 -4.21
CA ALA A 107 13.26 14.80 -3.02
C ALA A 107 11.80 15.27 -2.86
N ALA A 108 11.14 15.65 -3.95
CA ALA A 108 9.72 16.01 -3.93
C ALA A 108 8.83 14.82 -3.55
N ARG A 109 9.17 13.59 -3.97
CA ARG A 109 8.48 12.34 -3.58
C ARG A 109 8.64 12.02 -2.08
N VAL A 110 9.80 12.32 -1.48
CA VAL A 110 9.99 12.26 -0.03
C VAL A 110 9.00 13.17 0.69
N LEU A 111 8.89 14.44 0.26
CA LEU A 111 7.95 15.40 0.83
C LEU A 111 6.49 14.96 0.62
N GLN A 112 6.16 14.41 -0.56
CA GLN A 112 4.85 13.88 -0.86
C GLN A 112 4.51 12.67 0.02
N GLY A 113 5.50 11.81 0.34
CA GLY A 113 5.39 10.70 1.27
C GLY A 113 5.02 11.14 2.70
N ILE A 114 5.54 12.27 3.18
CA ILE A 114 5.14 12.86 4.47
C ILE A 114 3.66 13.23 4.45
N GLY A 115 3.19 13.91 3.40
CA GLY A 115 1.77 14.24 3.22
C GLY A 115 0.88 13.00 3.13
N GLY A 116 1.34 11.98 2.39
CA GLY A 116 0.67 10.68 2.27
C GLY A 116 0.54 9.95 3.60
N ALA A 117 1.62 9.89 4.40
CA ALA A 117 1.62 9.29 5.73
C ALA A 117 0.62 9.97 6.67
N CYS A 118 0.59 11.32 6.68
CA CYS A 118 -0.38 12.10 7.45
C CYS A 118 -1.81 11.72 7.09
N THR A 119 -2.17 11.72 5.80
CA THR A 119 -3.53 11.47 5.35
C THR A 119 -3.96 10.02 5.55
N MET A 120 -3.09 9.05 5.20
CA MET A 120 -3.41 7.61 5.31
C MET A 120 -3.58 7.16 6.75
N SER A 121 -2.79 7.70 7.68
CA SER A 121 -2.80 7.28 9.10
C SER A 121 -4.13 7.57 9.80
N ILE A 122 -4.85 8.61 9.39
CA ILE A 122 -6.04 9.13 10.09
C ILE A 122 -7.36 8.92 9.36
N ASN A 123 -7.34 8.41 8.11
CA ASN A 123 -8.53 8.23 7.29
C ASN A 123 -9.65 7.47 8.02
N THR A 124 -9.34 6.30 8.56
CA THR A 124 -10.31 5.47 9.28
C THR A 124 -10.82 6.16 10.55
N ALA A 125 -9.94 6.88 11.27
CA ALA A 125 -10.31 7.63 12.46
C ALA A 125 -11.28 8.79 12.14
N LEU A 126 -11.05 9.52 11.05
CA LEU A 126 -11.95 10.57 10.57
C LEU A 126 -13.31 10.01 10.19
N LEU A 127 -13.38 8.89 9.48
CA LEU A 127 -14.66 8.27 9.13
C LEU A 127 -15.46 7.84 10.38
N ARG A 128 -14.78 7.31 11.40
CA ARG A 128 -15.38 6.99 12.71
C ARG A 128 -15.86 8.23 13.47
N LEU A 129 -15.19 9.35 13.30
CA LEU A 129 -15.57 10.61 13.95
C LEU A 129 -16.78 11.27 13.28
N ILE A 130 -16.93 11.11 11.96
CA ILE A 130 -18.03 11.70 11.17
C ILE A 130 -19.32 10.90 11.33
N PHE A 131 -19.25 9.56 11.44
CA PHE A 131 -20.43 8.70 11.45
C PHE A 131 -20.62 7.93 12.76
N PRO A 132 -21.89 7.73 13.17
CA PRO A 132 -22.20 6.88 14.30
C PRO A 132 -21.88 5.40 14.01
N PRO A 133 -21.61 4.57 15.04
CA PRO A 133 -21.27 3.15 14.89
C PRO A 133 -22.25 2.35 14.02
N SER A 134 -23.54 2.66 14.07
CA SER A 134 -24.61 1.99 13.31
C SER A 134 -24.48 2.16 11.79
N ARG A 135 -23.74 3.17 11.31
CA ARG A 135 -23.55 3.46 9.87
C ARG A 135 -22.11 3.24 9.41
N LEU A 136 -21.20 3.05 10.35
CA LEU A 136 -19.77 2.93 10.05
C LEU A 136 -19.46 1.79 9.06
N GLY A 137 -20.13 0.63 9.20
CA GLY A 137 -19.96 -0.50 8.27
C GLY A 137 -20.28 -0.12 6.82
N ARG A 138 -21.37 0.63 6.61
CA ARG A 138 -21.78 1.08 5.27
C ARG A 138 -20.81 2.09 4.68
N VAL A 139 -20.28 3.01 5.50
CA VAL A 139 -19.28 3.99 5.07
C VAL A 139 -17.95 3.35 4.76
N MET A 140 -17.51 2.36 5.55
CA MET A 140 -16.30 1.59 5.28
C MET A 140 -16.42 0.77 3.98
N ALA A 141 -17.59 0.20 3.71
CA ALA A 141 -17.86 -0.47 2.44
C ALA A 141 -17.78 0.50 1.25
N ALA A 142 -18.39 1.68 1.36
CA ALA A 142 -18.30 2.71 0.32
C ALA A 142 -16.84 3.17 0.10
N ASN A 143 -16.08 3.37 1.18
CA ASN A 143 -14.64 3.68 1.10
C ASN A 143 -13.85 2.58 0.35
N ALA A 144 -14.12 1.32 0.66
CA ALA A 144 -13.45 0.20 -0.02
C ALA A 144 -13.77 0.17 -1.52
N VAL A 145 -15.01 0.43 -1.91
CA VAL A 145 -15.41 0.52 -3.32
C VAL A 145 -14.67 1.67 -4.03
N ILE A 146 -14.59 2.85 -3.41
CA ILE A 146 -13.90 4.00 -3.99
C ILE A 146 -12.40 3.72 -4.16
N VAL A 147 -11.74 3.15 -3.15
CA VAL A 147 -10.34 2.74 -3.25
C VAL A 147 -10.15 1.76 -4.40
N ALA A 148 -11.04 0.78 -4.54
CA ALA A 148 -10.95 -0.26 -5.55
C ALA A 148 -11.17 0.29 -6.97
N VAL A 149 -12.19 1.14 -7.17
CA VAL A 149 -12.45 1.80 -8.46
C VAL A 149 -11.30 2.73 -8.84
N THR A 150 -10.79 3.50 -7.87
CA THR A 150 -9.66 4.41 -8.07
C THR A 150 -8.40 3.64 -8.47
N ALA A 151 -8.10 2.54 -7.77
CA ALA A 151 -6.96 1.69 -8.10
C ALA A 151 -7.09 1.04 -9.49
N ALA A 152 -8.30 0.66 -9.88
CA ALA A 152 -8.57 0.09 -11.20
C ALA A 152 -8.45 1.12 -12.32
N SER A 153 -8.85 2.38 -12.09
CA SER A 153 -8.77 3.45 -13.08
C SER A 153 -7.37 4.04 -13.25
N GLY A 154 -6.51 3.92 -12.21
CA GLY A 154 -5.18 4.52 -12.18
C GLY A 154 -4.31 4.19 -13.40
N PRO A 155 -4.05 2.92 -13.71
CA PRO A 155 -3.21 2.56 -14.84
C PRO A 155 -3.72 3.09 -16.18
N THR A 156 -5.04 2.97 -16.45
CA THR A 156 -5.65 3.51 -17.68
C THR A 156 -5.54 5.03 -17.75
N LEU A 157 -5.82 5.75 -16.65
CA LEU A 157 -5.67 7.20 -16.58
C LEU A 157 -4.22 7.63 -16.79
N GLY A 158 -3.27 6.92 -16.17
CA GLY A 158 -1.85 7.17 -16.34
C GLY A 158 -1.39 6.98 -17.77
N GLY A 159 -1.76 5.86 -18.39
CA GLY A 159 -1.47 5.59 -19.79
C GLY A 159 -2.08 6.63 -20.72
N ALA A 160 -3.33 7.03 -20.50
CA ALA A 160 -4.01 8.05 -21.30
C ALA A 160 -3.35 9.43 -21.17
N ILE A 161 -2.98 9.86 -19.94
CA ILE A 161 -2.29 11.13 -19.72
C ILE A 161 -0.94 11.14 -20.43
N LEU A 162 -0.16 10.07 -20.30
CA LEU A 162 1.17 9.97 -20.90
C LEU A 162 1.11 9.86 -22.44
N ALA A 163 0.02 9.34 -23.01
CA ALA A 163 -0.15 9.23 -24.46
C ALA A 163 -0.40 10.59 -25.13
N VAL A 164 -1.02 11.55 -24.43
CA VAL A 164 -1.45 12.84 -25.01
C VAL A 164 -0.73 14.05 -24.41
N GLY A 165 -0.02 13.88 -23.28
CA GLY A 165 0.56 14.98 -22.53
C GLY A 165 1.94 14.68 -21.96
N HIS A 166 2.48 15.66 -21.24
CA HIS A 166 3.75 15.55 -20.55
C HIS A 166 3.59 14.77 -19.22
N TRP A 167 4.62 14.03 -18.82
CA TRP A 167 4.61 13.22 -17.58
C TRP A 167 4.24 14.04 -16.32
N SER A 168 4.57 15.32 -16.27
CA SER A 168 4.24 16.20 -15.14
C SER A 168 2.73 16.29 -14.86
N TRP A 169 1.87 16.03 -15.85
CA TRP A 169 0.41 16.08 -15.70
C TRP A 169 -0.10 15.02 -14.71
N ILE A 170 0.62 13.93 -14.54
CA ILE A 170 0.31 12.91 -13.55
C ILE A 170 0.27 13.53 -12.14
N PHE A 171 1.25 14.38 -11.83
CA PHE A 171 1.32 15.06 -10.54
C PHE A 171 0.33 16.22 -10.42
N LEU A 172 0.10 16.93 -11.53
CA LEU A 172 -0.88 18.03 -11.57
C LEU A 172 -2.31 17.56 -11.32
N LEU A 173 -2.65 16.29 -11.63
CA LEU A 173 -3.95 15.69 -11.32
C LEU A 173 -4.25 15.69 -9.82
N ASN A 174 -3.23 15.59 -8.97
CA ASN A 174 -3.39 15.60 -7.51
C ASN A 174 -3.81 16.99 -6.98
N ILE A 175 -3.49 18.08 -7.69
CA ILE A 175 -3.74 19.44 -7.21
C ILE A 175 -5.25 19.74 -7.09
N PRO A 176 -6.09 19.57 -8.11
CA PRO A 176 -7.52 19.84 -7.97
C PRO A 176 -8.20 18.95 -6.93
N LEU A 177 -7.82 17.66 -6.84
CA LEU A 177 -8.35 16.75 -5.83
C LEU A 177 -7.95 17.19 -4.41
N GLY A 178 -6.68 17.57 -4.24
CA GLY A 178 -6.16 18.02 -2.96
C GLY A 178 -6.75 19.37 -2.52
N VAL A 179 -6.88 20.32 -3.44
CA VAL A 179 -7.52 21.62 -3.16
C VAL A 179 -9.00 21.42 -2.75
N ALA A 180 -9.73 20.55 -3.46
CA ALA A 180 -11.10 20.20 -3.08
C ALA A 180 -11.15 19.58 -1.68
N ALA A 181 -10.25 18.62 -1.38
CA ALA A 181 -10.15 17.99 -0.07
C ALA A 181 -9.80 19.00 1.04
N LEU A 182 -8.91 19.98 0.78
CA LEU A 182 -8.55 21.04 1.71
C LEU A 182 -9.73 21.97 2.01
N LEU A 183 -10.38 22.49 0.98
CA LEU A 183 -11.50 23.44 1.13
C LEU A 183 -12.67 22.80 1.87
N LEU A 184 -13.05 21.57 1.50
CA LEU A 184 -14.12 20.83 2.17
C LEU A 184 -13.69 20.41 3.58
N GLY A 185 -12.46 19.93 3.74
CA GLY A 185 -11.95 19.49 5.03
C GLY A 185 -11.84 20.62 6.04
N TRP A 186 -11.35 21.79 5.64
CA TRP A 186 -11.27 22.96 6.51
C TRP A 186 -12.63 23.38 7.07
N LYS A 187 -13.66 23.43 6.21
CA LYS A 187 -15.00 23.89 6.58
C LYS A 187 -15.83 22.82 7.31
N LEU A 188 -15.67 21.55 6.97
CA LEU A 188 -16.66 20.51 7.28
C LEU A 188 -16.17 19.43 8.24
N LEU A 189 -14.84 19.16 8.31
CA LEU A 189 -14.34 18.14 9.22
C LEU A 189 -14.53 18.54 10.67
N PRO A 190 -15.03 17.61 11.52
CA PRO A 190 -15.18 17.84 12.94
C PRO A 190 -13.80 17.91 13.62
N ASN A 191 -13.75 18.65 14.73
CA ASN A 191 -12.62 18.60 15.64
C ASN A 191 -12.70 17.34 16.51
N ASN A 192 -11.57 16.88 17.03
CA ASN A 192 -11.58 15.79 18.00
C ASN A 192 -12.40 16.16 19.22
N PRO A 193 -13.18 15.22 19.80
CA PRO A 193 -13.79 15.45 21.08
C PRO A 193 -12.70 15.71 22.14
N PRO A 194 -12.97 16.56 23.14
CA PRO A 194 -12.01 16.82 24.21
C PRO A 194 -11.71 15.50 24.94
N THR A 195 -10.44 15.10 24.96
CA THR A 195 -10.00 13.90 25.67
C THR A 195 -9.68 14.27 27.10
N GLN A 196 -10.26 13.59 28.09
CA GLN A 196 -9.99 13.82 29.52
C GLN A 196 -8.59 13.32 29.93
N GLU A 197 -8.03 12.36 29.20
CA GLU A 197 -6.70 11.83 29.45
C GLU A 197 -5.66 12.56 28.58
N LYS A 198 -4.62 13.10 29.19
CA LYS A 198 -3.44 13.61 28.48
C LYS A 198 -2.70 12.42 27.88
N LYS A 199 -2.95 12.12 26.62
CA LYS A 199 -2.14 11.15 25.86
C LYS A 199 -0.75 11.75 25.65
N HIS A 200 0.28 11.07 26.15
CA HIS A 200 1.66 11.44 25.90
C HIS A 200 2.13 10.77 24.60
N LEU A 201 2.74 11.55 23.70
CA LEU A 201 3.42 11.02 22.53
C LEU A 201 4.73 10.35 23.00
N ASP A 202 4.85 9.07 22.78
CA ASP A 202 6.16 8.40 22.90
C ASP A 202 7.01 8.73 21.66
N GLY A 203 7.55 9.96 21.63
CA GLY A 203 8.36 10.46 20.53
C GLY A 203 9.58 9.58 20.24
N GLN A 204 10.14 8.94 21.28
CA GLN A 204 11.25 8.03 21.10
C GLN A 204 10.85 6.79 20.29
N SER A 205 9.70 6.19 20.57
CA SER A 205 9.19 5.05 19.77
C SER A 205 8.85 5.45 18.35
N VAL A 206 8.33 6.66 18.12
CA VAL A 206 8.09 7.18 16.76
C VAL A 206 9.40 7.31 15.98
N VAL A 207 10.43 7.90 16.58
CA VAL A 207 11.75 8.04 15.95
C VAL A 207 12.39 6.67 15.70
N MET A 208 12.35 5.77 16.69
CA MET A 208 12.91 4.41 16.53
C MET A 208 12.19 3.62 15.42
N ASN A 209 10.87 3.77 15.30
CA ASN A 209 10.09 3.17 14.20
C ASN A 209 10.60 3.67 12.84
N ALA A 210 10.71 4.99 12.68
CA ALA A 210 11.18 5.61 11.45
C ALA A 210 12.61 5.17 11.11
N VAL A 211 13.53 5.22 12.09
CA VAL A 211 14.93 4.81 11.91
C VAL A 211 15.02 3.32 11.56
N PHE A 212 14.26 2.45 12.24
CA PHE A 212 14.30 1.01 11.97
C PHE A 212 13.84 0.68 10.53
N PHE A 213 12.68 1.19 10.10
CA PHE A 213 12.20 0.91 8.75
C PHE A 213 13.09 1.57 7.68
N GLY A 214 13.59 2.78 7.94
CA GLY A 214 14.54 3.45 7.06
C GLY A 214 15.83 2.65 6.88
N LEU A 215 16.45 2.21 7.97
CA LEU A 215 17.66 1.38 7.94
C LEU A 215 17.40 0.01 7.29
N LEU A 216 16.24 -0.60 7.53
CA LEU A 216 15.87 -1.88 6.95
C LEU A 216 15.89 -1.82 5.42
N ILE A 217 15.22 -0.83 4.84
CA ILE A 217 15.16 -0.66 3.38
C ILE A 217 16.52 -0.26 2.83
N TYR A 218 17.22 0.69 3.49
CA TYR A 218 18.56 1.12 3.08
C TYR A 218 19.57 -0.05 3.08
N THR A 219 19.44 -0.96 4.05
CA THR A 219 20.27 -2.19 4.10
C THR A 219 19.97 -3.12 2.94
N ILE A 220 18.68 -3.34 2.62
CA ILE A 220 18.26 -4.19 1.51
C ILE A 220 18.82 -3.64 0.19
N GLU A 221 18.70 -2.34 -0.04
CA GLU A 221 19.26 -1.69 -1.23
C GLU A 221 20.78 -1.70 -1.25
N GLY A 222 21.42 -1.48 -0.11
CA GLY A 222 22.88 -1.57 0.01
C GLY A 222 23.40 -2.95 -0.39
N ILE A 223 22.72 -4.02 0.04
CA ILE A 223 23.04 -5.39 -0.38
C ILE A 223 22.79 -5.57 -1.88
N ALA A 224 21.76 -4.95 -2.41
CA ALA A 224 21.40 -5.00 -3.81
C ALA A 224 22.47 -4.44 -4.74
N HIS A 225 22.93 -3.22 -4.42
CA HIS A 225 23.89 -2.50 -5.26
C HIS A 225 25.35 -2.97 -5.06
N ASN A 226 25.73 -3.30 -3.83
CA ASN A 226 27.12 -3.60 -3.46
C ASN A 226 27.36 -5.08 -3.11
N GLY A 227 26.33 -5.92 -3.23
CA GLY A 227 26.40 -7.32 -2.78
C GLY A 227 26.61 -7.43 -1.26
N PHE A 228 27.10 -8.57 -0.82
CA PHE A 228 27.52 -8.78 0.58
C PHE A 228 28.89 -8.17 0.86
N SER A 229 28.98 -6.85 0.72
CA SER A 229 30.19 -6.09 1.09
C SER A 229 30.28 -5.89 2.61
N THR A 230 31.49 -5.57 3.10
CA THR A 230 31.69 -5.24 4.53
C THR A 230 30.75 -4.12 5.00
N LEU A 231 30.48 -3.13 4.13
CA LEU A 231 29.58 -2.03 4.42
C LEU A 231 28.14 -2.53 4.55
N SER A 232 27.66 -3.35 3.62
CA SER A 232 26.29 -3.91 3.67
C SER A 232 26.09 -4.82 4.88
N MET A 233 27.10 -5.57 5.28
CA MET A 233 27.07 -6.37 6.52
C MET A 233 27.00 -5.51 7.76
N LEU A 234 27.78 -4.41 7.82
CA LEU A 234 27.72 -3.46 8.94
C LEU A 234 26.35 -2.79 9.02
N GLN A 235 25.78 -2.36 7.89
CA GLN A 235 24.41 -1.82 7.82
C GLN A 235 23.39 -2.84 8.37
N GLY A 236 23.50 -4.11 7.98
CA GLY A 236 22.64 -5.18 8.48
C GLY A 236 22.76 -5.38 10.00
N ILE A 237 23.97 -5.34 10.55
CA ILE A 237 24.21 -5.43 12.00
C ILE A 237 23.58 -4.23 12.72
N VAL A 238 23.78 -3.01 12.22
CA VAL A 238 23.18 -1.80 12.81
C VAL A 238 21.65 -1.88 12.77
N THR A 239 21.09 -2.29 11.64
CA THR A 239 19.65 -2.49 11.48
C THR A 239 19.10 -3.51 12.48
N ALA A 240 19.79 -4.63 12.66
CA ALA A 240 19.41 -5.66 13.62
C ALA A 240 19.47 -5.13 15.07
N ILE A 241 20.51 -4.39 15.45
CA ILE A 241 20.65 -3.81 16.78
C ILE A 241 19.51 -2.81 17.05
N VAL A 242 19.24 -1.89 16.10
CA VAL A 242 18.15 -0.92 16.22
C VAL A 242 16.81 -1.64 16.31
N GLY A 243 16.57 -2.66 15.46
CA GLY A 243 15.34 -3.45 15.47
C GLY A 243 15.13 -4.18 16.81
N ILE A 244 16.15 -4.85 17.33
CA ILE A 244 16.08 -5.55 18.61
C ILE A 244 15.81 -4.55 19.75
N THR A 245 16.50 -3.42 19.77
CA THR A 245 16.30 -2.36 20.79
C THR A 245 14.89 -1.78 20.70
N TYR A 246 14.39 -1.53 19.48
CA TYR A 246 13.04 -1.05 19.24
C TYR A 246 11.98 -2.06 19.73
N ILE A 247 12.10 -3.33 19.34
CA ILE A 247 11.16 -4.39 19.77
C ILE A 247 11.18 -4.55 21.28
N ARG A 248 12.36 -4.61 21.92
CA ARG A 248 12.49 -4.70 23.38
C ARG A 248 11.80 -3.54 24.08
N ARG A 249 11.96 -2.31 23.58
CA ARG A 249 11.26 -1.15 24.11
C ARG A 249 9.75 -1.28 23.95
N GLN A 250 9.25 -1.70 22.77
CA GLN A 250 7.81 -1.86 22.54
C GLN A 250 7.18 -2.93 23.44
N LEU A 251 7.92 -3.95 23.83
CA LEU A 251 7.46 -4.98 24.78
C LEU A 251 7.32 -4.46 26.23
N GLN A 252 7.95 -3.34 26.57
CA GLN A 252 7.88 -2.72 27.90
C GLN A 252 6.77 -1.66 28.02
N ILE A 253 6.20 -1.21 26.89
CA ILE A 253 5.19 -0.17 26.85
C ILE A 253 3.79 -0.82 26.91
N PRO A 254 2.88 -0.35 27.80
CA PRO A 254 1.54 -0.95 27.94
C PRO A 254 0.71 -0.89 26.64
N ILE A 255 0.84 0.19 25.87
CA ILE A 255 0.17 0.36 24.56
C ILE A 255 1.24 0.70 23.53
N PRO A 256 1.93 -0.31 22.98
CA PRO A 256 3.00 -0.07 22.01
C PRO A 256 2.46 0.47 20.69
N ILE A 257 3.26 1.34 20.03
CA ILE A 257 2.97 1.86 18.68
C ILE A 257 2.99 0.71 17.68
N LEU A 258 4.04 -0.11 17.70
CA LEU A 258 4.07 -1.38 16.97
C LEU A 258 3.46 -2.46 17.88
N PRO A 259 2.33 -3.07 17.54
CA PRO A 259 1.59 -3.98 18.41
C PRO A 259 2.26 -5.36 18.51
N VAL A 260 3.47 -5.38 19.07
CA VAL A 260 4.29 -6.59 19.25
C VAL A 260 3.64 -7.63 20.17
N ASP A 261 2.76 -7.20 21.05
CA ASP A 261 1.93 -8.05 21.92
C ASP A 261 1.00 -8.98 21.13
N LEU A 262 0.46 -8.51 19.97
CA LEU A 262 -0.42 -9.29 19.12
C LEU A 262 0.31 -10.41 18.36
N PHE A 263 1.62 -10.32 18.20
CA PHE A 263 2.40 -11.39 17.56
C PHE A 263 2.48 -12.68 18.39
N ARG A 264 2.05 -12.65 19.66
CA ARG A 264 1.86 -13.85 20.48
C ARG A 264 0.65 -14.69 20.04
N ILE A 265 -0.22 -14.14 19.22
CA ILE A 265 -1.38 -14.83 18.63
C ILE A 265 -0.93 -15.47 17.31
N PRO A 266 -0.82 -16.81 17.21
CA PRO A 266 -0.22 -17.45 16.03
C PRO A 266 -0.94 -17.10 14.72
N ILE A 267 -2.28 -17.13 14.71
CA ILE A 267 -3.07 -16.80 13.53
C ILE A 267 -2.87 -15.35 13.08
N PHE A 268 -2.66 -14.41 14.02
CA PHE A 268 -2.33 -13.01 13.71
C PHE A 268 -0.97 -12.92 13.04
N SER A 269 0.07 -13.53 13.64
CA SER A 269 1.45 -13.51 13.13
C SER A 269 1.56 -14.12 11.74
N LEU A 270 0.95 -15.28 11.53
CA LEU A 270 0.90 -15.94 10.21
C LEU A 270 0.18 -15.06 9.18
N SER A 271 -0.92 -14.39 9.56
CA SER A 271 -1.67 -13.52 8.66
C SER A 271 -0.90 -12.25 8.28
N ILE A 272 -0.12 -11.68 9.22
CA ILE A 272 0.79 -10.56 8.93
C ILE A 272 1.91 -11.01 7.98
N GLY A 273 2.52 -12.17 8.24
CA GLY A 273 3.53 -12.75 7.33
C GLY A 273 2.99 -12.97 5.93
N CYS A 274 1.78 -13.54 5.80
CA CYS A 274 1.08 -13.66 4.51
C CYS A 274 0.86 -12.30 3.84
N SER A 275 0.47 -11.26 4.59
CA SER A 275 0.31 -9.92 4.04
C SER A 275 1.60 -9.39 3.45
N ILE A 276 2.71 -9.44 4.20
CA ILE A 276 4.01 -8.92 3.76
C ILE A 276 4.44 -9.66 2.48
N THR A 277 4.44 -10.99 2.48
CA THR A 277 4.87 -11.79 1.32
C THR A 277 3.97 -11.60 0.10
N CYS A 278 2.65 -11.52 0.28
CA CYS A 278 1.68 -11.27 -0.80
C CYS A 278 1.90 -9.89 -1.43
N PHE A 279 2.01 -8.83 -0.62
CA PHE A 279 2.22 -7.47 -1.15
C PHE A 279 3.62 -7.28 -1.76
N THR A 280 4.63 -8.01 -1.27
CA THR A 280 5.96 -8.08 -1.92
C THR A 280 5.83 -8.70 -3.31
N ALA A 281 5.16 -9.84 -3.45
CA ALA A 281 4.91 -10.48 -4.74
C ALA A 281 4.14 -9.57 -5.70
N GLN A 282 3.11 -8.90 -5.18
CA GLN A 282 2.29 -7.98 -5.97
C GLN A 282 3.10 -6.81 -6.52
N MET A 283 3.97 -6.19 -5.70
CA MET A 283 4.79 -5.06 -6.16
C MET A 283 5.91 -5.48 -7.09
N LEU A 284 6.55 -6.62 -6.85
CA LEU A 284 7.51 -7.19 -7.80
C LEU A 284 6.91 -7.28 -9.21
N ALA A 285 5.66 -7.73 -9.32
CA ALA A 285 4.98 -7.81 -10.62
C ALA A 285 4.51 -6.43 -11.13
N LEU A 286 3.78 -5.65 -10.33
CA LEU A 286 3.16 -4.39 -10.79
C LEU A 286 4.20 -3.32 -11.18
N VAL A 287 5.39 -3.34 -10.59
CA VAL A 287 6.46 -2.38 -10.93
C VAL A 287 7.27 -2.86 -12.12
N SER A 288 7.50 -4.18 -12.26
CA SER A 288 8.30 -4.72 -13.40
C SER A 288 7.49 -4.88 -14.69
N LEU A 289 6.18 -5.14 -14.60
CA LEU A 289 5.31 -5.37 -15.77
C LEU A 289 5.26 -4.20 -16.77
N PRO A 290 5.18 -2.91 -16.37
CA PRO A 290 5.24 -1.80 -17.32
C PRO A 290 6.53 -1.78 -18.14
N PHE A 291 7.67 -2.06 -17.54
CA PHE A 291 8.93 -2.18 -18.26
C PHE A 291 8.89 -3.36 -19.24
N PHE A 292 8.40 -4.52 -18.81
CA PHE A 292 8.23 -5.68 -19.68
C PHE A 292 7.30 -5.38 -20.87
N MET A 293 6.15 -4.73 -20.64
CA MET A 293 5.19 -4.40 -21.67
C MET A 293 5.73 -3.37 -22.66
N GLN A 294 6.43 -2.32 -22.20
CA GLN A 294 6.93 -1.26 -23.08
C GLN A 294 8.25 -1.65 -23.76
N HIS A 295 9.23 -2.20 -23.04
CA HIS A 295 10.56 -2.48 -23.59
C HIS A 295 10.67 -3.85 -24.26
N THR A 296 9.99 -4.88 -23.74
CA THR A 296 10.09 -6.25 -24.27
C THR A 296 8.98 -6.55 -25.28
N LEU A 297 7.75 -6.16 -25.00
CA LEU A 297 6.60 -6.39 -25.91
C LEU A 297 6.37 -5.25 -26.89
N GLY A 298 7.00 -4.08 -26.72
CA GLY A 298 6.86 -2.93 -27.60
C GLY A 298 5.49 -2.24 -27.55
N LEU A 299 4.72 -2.47 -26.47
CA LEU A 299 3.42 -1.82 -26.28
C LEU A 299 3.59 -0.33 -26.01
N SER A 300 2.66 0.46 -26.55
CA SER A 300 2.56 1.87 -26.20
C SER A 300 2.23 2.06 -24.72
N VAL A 301 2.51 3.25 -24.18
CA VAL A 301 2.19 3.59 -22.81
C VAL A 301 0.67 3.50 -22.53
N ALA A 302 -0.17 3.88 -23.52
CA ALA A 302 -1.61 3.77 -23.40
C ALA A 302 -2.09 2.30 -23.32
N GLU A 303 -1.55 1.43 -24.18
CA GLU A 303 -1.83 -0.01 -24.16
C GLU A 303 -1.34 -0.64 -22.85
N THR A 304 -0.16 -0.26 -22.38
CA THR A 304 0.37 -0.69 -21.07
C THR A 304 -0.60 -0.34 -19.93
N GLY A 305 -1.08 0.90 -19.87
CA GLY A 305 -2.06 1.34 -18.88
C GLY A 305 -3.37 0.56 -18.95
N LEU A 306 -3.85 0.29 -20.19
CA LEU A 306 -5.06 -0.49 -20.41
C LEU A 306 -4.86 -1.96 -19.96
N MET A 307 -3.72 -2.57 -20.27
CA MET A 307 -3.42 -3.96 -19.91
C MET A 307 -3.18 -4.19 -18.41
N LEU A 308 -2.80 -3.17 -17.68
CA LEU A 308 -2.67 -3.26 -16.21
C LEU A 308 -4.02 -3.17 -15.49
N THR A 309 -5.05 -2.60 -16.10
CA THR A 309 -6.38 -2.37 -15.52
C THR A 309 -7.17 -3.64 -15.16
N PRO A 310 -7.11 -4.76 -15.93
CA PRO A 310 -7.82 -6.00 -15.59
C PRO A 310 -7.48 -6.57 -14.20
N TRP A 311 -6.26 -6.37 -13.72
CA TRP A 311 -5.83 -6.85 -12.40
C TRP A 311 -6.64 -6.19 -11.25
N PRO A 312 -6.57 -4.87 -11.01
CA PRO A 312 -7.34 -4.26 -9.92
C PRO A 312 -8.85 -4.38 -10.12
N LEU A 313 -9.32 -4.41 -11.38
CA LEU A 313 -10.74 -4.64 -11.67
C LEU A 313 -11.19 -6.02 -11.21
N ALA A 314 -10.46 -7.07 -11.57
CA ALA A 314 -10.75 -8.44 -11.14
C ALA A 314 -10.66 -8.59 -9.62
N THR A 315 -9.68 -7.94 -8.98
CA THR A 315 -9.57 -7.90 -7.51
C THR A 315 -10.84 -7.31 -6.88
N THR A 316 -11.32 -6.18 -7.43
CA THR A 316 -12.52 -5.48 -6.96
C THR A 316 -13.78 -6.35 -7.08
N LEU A 317 -13.94 -7.02 -8.23
CA LEU A 317 -15.10 -7.88 -8.49
C LEU A 317 -15.08 -9.16 -7.63
N THR A 318 -13.90 -9.66 -7.30
CA THR A 318 -13.73 -10.91 -6.54
C THR A 318 -13.83 -10.69 -5.02
N ALA A 319 -13.48 -9.51 -4.51
CA ALA A 319 -13.49 -9.23 -3.08
C ALA A 319 -14.86 -9.44 -2.39
N PRO A 320 -16.02 -9.02 -2.96
CA PRO A 320 -17.33 -9.31 -2.38
C PRO A 320 -17.66 -10.81 -2.36
N LEU A 321 -17.23 -11.56 -3.37
CA LEU A 321 -17.38 -13.02 -3.41
C LEU A 321 -16.58 -13.68 -2.29
N ALA A 322 -15.32 -13.29 -2.12
CA ALA A 322 -14.47 -13.73 -1.02
C ALA A 322 -15.10 -13.41 0.35
N GLY A 323 -15.72 -12.24 0.49
CA GLY A 323 -16.43 -11.83 1.71
C GLY A 323 -17.62 -12.71 2.05
N ARG A 324 -18.33 -13.28 1.06
CA ARG A 324 -19.41 -14.26 1.28
C ARG A 324 -18.87 -15.67 1.55
N LEU A 325 -17.80 -16.04 0.87
CA LEU A 325 -17.20 -17.38 1.01
C LEU A 325 -16.55 -17.59 2.39
N ILE A 326 -16.05 -16.54 3.04
CA ILE A 326 -15.42 -16.63 4.37
C ILE A 326 -16.39 -17.11 5.46
N GLU A 327 -17.70 -16.94 5.27
CA GLU A 327 -18.71 -17.45 6.19
C GLU A 327 -18.81 -18.99 6.15
N LYS A 328 -18.40 -19.62 5.03
CA LYS A 328 -18.54 -21.06 4.77
C LYS A 328 -17.21 -21.79 4.69
N ILE A 329 -16.15 -21.11 4.30
CA ILE A 329 -14.82 -21.66 4.04
C ILE A 329 -13.82 -21.04 5.02
N HIS A 330 -12.97 -21.87 5.61
CA HIS A 330 -11.92 -21.38 6.51
C HIS A 330 -11.02 -20.35 5.82
N PRO A 331 -10.74 -19.17 6.45
CA PRO A 331 -9.96 -18.09 5.84
C PRO A 331 -8.58 -18.54 5.33
N GLY A 332 -7.94 -19.50 6.01
CA GLY A 332 -6.66 -20.06 5.60
C GLY A 332 -6.76 -20.86 4.28
N VAL A 333 -7.85 -21.59 4.08
CA VAL A 333 -8.10 -22.35 2.83
C VAL A 333 -8.41 -21.38 1.70
N LEU A 334 -9.34 -20.45 1.91
CA LEU A 334 -9.75 -19.49 0.88
C LEU A 334 -8.57 -18.60 0.45
N GLY A 335 -7.79 -18.10 1.42
CA GLY A 335 -6.58 -17.34 1.14
C GLY A 335 -5.51 -18.17 0.43
N GLY A 336 -5.34 -19.45 0.80
CA GLY A 336 -4.43 -20.38 0.13
C GLY A 336 -4.80 -20.61 -1.33
N ILE A 337 -6.09 -20.85 -1.62
CA ILE A 337 -6.61 -21.00 -2.99
C ILE A 337 -6.35 -19.69 -3.77
N GLY A 338 -6.65 -18.53 -3.17
CA GLY A 338 -6.36 -17.24 -3.79
C GLY A 338 -4.89 -17.08 -4.18
N MET A 339 -3.97 -17.48 -3.29
CA MET A 339 -2.53 -17.42 -3.58
C MET A 339 -2.08 -18.43 -4.64
N CYS A 340 -2.69 -19.61 -4.70
CA CYS A 340 -2.45 -20.56 -5.80
C CYS A 340 -2.88 -19.98 -7.15
N VAL A 341 -4.07 -19.37 -7.22
CA VAL A 341 -4.55 -18.68 -8.43
C VAL A 341 -3.62 -17.53 -8.82
N PHE A 342 -3.18 -16.71 -7.86
CA PHE A 342 -2.24 -15.62 -8.08
C PHE A 342 -0.88 -16.14 -8.61
N THR A 343 -0.33 -17.16 -7.98
CA THR A 343 0.92 -17.82 -8.41
C THR A 343 0.80 -18.34 -9.84
N THR A 344 -0.32 -18.99 -10.18
CA THR A 344 -0.60 -19.48 -11.54
C THR A 344 -0.66 -18.32 -12.53
N GLY A 345 -1.34 -17.21 -12.18
CA GLY A 345 -1.38 -16.01 -13.01
C GLY A 345 0.02 -15.45 -13.28
N LEU A 346 0.85 -15.34 -12.24
CA LEU A 346 2.25 -14.89 -12.37
C LEU A 346 3.09 -15.87 -13.24
N CYS A 347 2.89 -17.17 -13.09
CA CYS A 347 3.55 -18.17 -13.95
C CYS A 347 3.17 -17.97 -15.41
N THR A 348 1.90 -17.77 -15.72
CA THR A 348 1.47 -17.53 -17.11
C THR A 348 2.08 -16.25 -17.70
N LEU A 349 2.31 -15.21 -16.89
CA LEU A 349 3.01 -13.98 -17.31
C LEU A 349 4.51 -14.20 -17.48
N ALA A 350 5.17 -14.90 -16.55
CA ALA A 350 6.63 -15.13 -16.59
C ALA A 350 7.08 -16.03 -17.75
N PHE A 351 6.22 -16.94 -18.19
CA PHE A 351 6.50 -17.88 -19.28
C PHE A 351 5.74 -17.53 -20.57
N LEU A 352 5.40 -16.25 -20.75
CA LEU A 352 4.81 -15.74 -21.97
C LEU A 352 5.81 -15.91 -23.14
N GLN A 353 5.36 -16.53 -24.26
CA GLN A 353 6.16 -16.80 -25.44
C GLN A 353 5.40 -16.46 -26.72
N GLY A 354 6.11 -16.01 -27.76
CA GLY A 354 5.54 -15.72 -29.07
C GLY A 354 4.94 -14.32 -29.19
N GLU A 355 4.18 -14.11 -30.27
CA GLU A 355 3.41 -12.86 -30.46
C GLU A 355 2.28 -12.78 -29.44
N VAL A 356 2.30 -11.71 -28.66
CA VAL A 356 1.37 -11.52 -27.53
C VAL A 356 0.15 -10.76 -28.02
N ASP A 357 -0.98 -11.44 -28.07
CA ASP A 357 -2.28 -10.76 -28.27
C ASP A 357 -2.71 -10.05 -26.99
N LEU A 358 -3.31 -8.87 -27.12
CA LEU A 358 -3.84 -8.07 -26.00
C LEU A 358 -4.88 -8.87 -25.18
N GLY A 359 -5.65 -9.74 -25.85
CA GLY A 359 -6.61 -10.62 -25.18
C GLY A 359 -5.92 -11.64 -24.28
N ASP A 360 -4.78 -12.20 -24.72
CA ASP A 360 -3.99 -13.16 -23.96
C ASP A 360 -3.42 -12.50 -22.68
N LEU A 361 -2.91 -11.28 -22.78
CA LEU A 361 -2.41 -10.53 -21.63
C LEU A 361 -3.53 -10.18 -20.64
N THR A 362 -4.72 -9.79 -21.15
CA THR A 362 -5.87 -9.39 -20.35
C THR A 362 -6.33 -10.47 -19.36
N TRP A 363 -6.52 -11.73 -19.84
CA TRP A 363 -6.98 -12.80 -18.94
C TRP A 363 -5.92 -13.20 -17.89
N ARG A 364 -4.63 -13.15 -18.24
CA ARG A 364 -3.53 -13.44 -17.30
C ARG A 364 -3.50 -12.40 -16.18
N MET A 365 -3.65 -11.11 -16.51
CA MET A 365 -3.76 -10.04 -15.54
C MET A 365 -5.00 -10.16 -14.67
N ALA A 366 -6.16 -10.52 -15.27
CA ALA A 366 -7.39 -10.77 -14.52
C ALA A 366 -7.23 -11.97 -13.55
N LEU A 367 -6.53 -13.03 -13.97
CA LEU A 367 -6.25 -14.18 -13.11
C LEU A 367 -5.44 -13.79 -11.87
N CYS A 368 -4.42 -12.94 -12.04
CA CYS A 368 -3.68 -12.37 -10.92
C CYS A 368 -4.59 -11.58 -9.97
N GLY A 369 -5.49 -10.76 -10.53
CA GLY A 369 -6.46 -9.98 -9.75
C GLY A 369 -7.46 -10.85 -8.97
N ILE A 370 -7.98 -11.91 -9.57
CA ILE A 370 -8.86 -12.88 -8.92
C ILE A 370 -8.15 -13.50 -7.71
N GLY A 371 -6.90 -13.94 -7.89
CA GLY A 371 -6.11 -14.52 -6.81
C GLY A 371 -5.94 -13.58 -5.62
N ILE A 372 -5.57 -12.33 -5.88
CA ILE A 372 -5.42 -11.28 -4.86
C ILE A 372 -6.75 -10.99 -4.16
N GLY A 373 -7.87 -10.87 -4.90
CA GLY A 373 -9.20 -10.63 -4.31
C GLY A 373 -9.65 -11.74 -3.37
N LEU A 374 -9.41 -13.00 -3.75
CA LEU A 374 -9.69 -14.17 -2.91
C LEU A 374 -8.81 -14.26 -1.66
N PHE A 375 -7.61 -13.69 -1.70
CA PHE A 375 -6.68 -13.68 -0.57
C PHE A 375 -6.88 -12.51 0.38
N GLN A 376 -6.94 -11.26 -0.13
CA GLN A 376 -6.90 -10.06 0.71
C GLN A 376 -8.07 -9.96 1.67
N THR A 377 -9.30 -10.25 1.21
CA THR A 377 -10.50 -10.10 2.03
C THR A 377 -10.46 -11.02 3.26
N PRO A 378 -10.28 -12.36 3.13
CA PRO A 378 -10.21 -13.24 4.28
C PRO A 378 -9.01 -12.94 5.19
N ASN A 379 -7.88 -12.54 4.62
CA ASN A 379 -6.70 -12.21 5.40
C ASN A 379 -6.89 -10.96 6.26
N ASN A 380 -7.47 -9.89 5.69
CA ASN A 380 -7.76 -8.65 6.40
C ASN A 380 -8.77 -8.86 7.54
N VAL A 381 -9.83 -9.65 7.28
CA VAL A 381 -10.81 -10.01 8.31
C VAL A 381 -10.13 -10.81 9.42
N THR A 382 -9.31 -11.80 9.09
CA THR A 382 -8.60 -12.62 10.08
C THR A 382 -7.70 -11.75 10.97
N ILE A 383 -6.90 -10.83 10.41
CA ILE A 383 -6.03 -9.93 11.19
C ILE A 383 -6.84 -9.09 12.16
N THR A 384 -7.95 -8.49 11.68
CA THR A 384 -8.73 -7.56 12.49
C THR A 384 -9.58 -8.25 13.56
N THR A 385 -10.02 -9.49 13.33
CA THR A 385 -10.87 -10.24 14.25
C THR A 385 -10.11 -11.16 15.21
N SER A 386 -8.85 -11.48 14.92
CA SER A 386 -8.00 -12.29 15.82
C SER A 386 -7.48 -11.51 17.03
N ALA A 387 -7.46 -10.19 16.96
CA ALA A 387 -7.04 -9.35 18.07
C ALA A 387 -8.21 -9.08 19.05
N PRO A 388 -7.94 -8.94 20.36
CA PRO A 388 -8.92 -8.49 21.33
C PRO A 388 -9.54 -7.14 20.92
N ILE A 389 -10.83 -6.92 21.25
CA ILE A 389 -11.58 -5.70 20.87
C ILE A 389 -10.84 -4.43 21.29
N GLN A 390 -10.23 -4.45 22.49
CA GLN A 390 -9.46 -3.33 23.05
C GLN A 390 -8.20 -3.00 22.21
N ARG A 391 -7.71 -3.97 21.42
CA ARG A 391 -6.51 -3.86 20.57
C ARG A 391 -6.84 -3.78 19.07
N SER A 392 -8.11 -3.63 18.70
CA SER A 392 -8.54 -3.58 17.30
C SER A 392 -7.89 -2.44 16.49
N GLY A 393 -7.60 -1.31 17.13
CA GLY A 393 -6.84 -0.21 16.53
C GLY A 393 -5.41 -0.61 16.17
N GLY A 394 -4.71 -1.30 17.08
CA GLY A 394 -3.37 -1.85 16.84
C GLY A 394 -3.34 -2.88 15.71
N ALA A 395 -4.33 -3.79 15.68
CA ALA A 395 -4.46 -4.77 14.61
C ALA A 395 -4.68 -4.13 13.23
N SER A 396 -5.55 -3.11 13.15
CA SER A 396 -5.79 -2.35 11.91
C SER A 396 -4.55 -1.55 11.48
N GLY A 397 -3.84 -0.95 12.42
CA GLY A 397 -2.56 -0.27 12.16
C GLY A 397 -1.50 -1.22 11.62
N MET A 398 -1.38 -2.41 12.23
CA MET A 398 -0.44 -3.44 11.78
C MET A 398 -0.78 -4.00 10.40
N LEU A 399 -2.07 -4.14 10.07
CA LEU A 399 -2.52 -4.50 8.72
C LEU A 399 -2.01 -3.49 7.68
N GLY A 400 -2.16 -2.18 7.96
CA GLY A 400 -1.64 -1.11 7.09
C GLY A 400 -0.12 -1.14 6.97
N THR A 401 0.58 -1.32 8.09
CA THR A 401 2.05 -1.40 8.13
C THR A 401 2.57 -2.63 7.38
N ALA A 402 1.94 -3.79 7.55
CA ALA A 402 2.33 -5.01 6.84
C ALA A 402 2.18 -4.87 5.32
N ARG A 403 1.10 -4.21 4.87
CA ARG A 403 0.89 -3.90 3.46
C ARG A 403 1.99 -2.99 2.92
N LEU A 404 2.25 -1.87 3.59
CA LEU A 404 3.27 -0.91 3.16
C LEU A 404 4.67 -1.50 3.20
N LEU A 405 4.99 -2.28 4.24
CA LEU A 405 6.27 -2.97 4.33
C LEU A 405 6.45 -3.95 3.15
N GLY A 406 5.45 -4.76 2.85
CA GLY A 406 5.48 -5.65 1.70
C GLY A 406 5.63 -4.90 0.38
N GLN A 407 4.91 -3.79 0.21
CA GLN A 407 5.03 -2.94 -0.98
C GLN A 407 6.44 -2.35 -1.12
N THR A 408 6.98 -1.77 -0.05
CA THR A 408 8.34 -1.19 -0.06
C THR A 408 9.42 -2.24 -0.29
N LEU A 409 9.29 -3.42 0.32
CA LEU A 409 10.20 -4.55 0.06
C LEU A 409 10.12 -5.00 -1.39
N GLY A 410 8.92 -5.11 -1.95
CA GLY A 410 8.72 -5.53 -3.34
C GLY A 410 9.35 -4.55 -4.32
N THR A 411 9.13 -3.25 -4.16
CA THR A 411 9.74 -2.22 -5.03
C THR A 411 11.26 -2.16 -4.88
N ALA A 412 11.80 -2.28 -3.67
CA ALA A 412 13.25 -2.35 -3.45
C ALA A 412 13.86 -3.59 -4.15
N LEU A 413 13.19 -4.75 -4.07
CA LEU A 413 13.65 -5.96 -4.75
C LEU A 413 13.60 -5.84 -6.28
N VAL A 414 12.68 -5.06 -6.86
CA VAL A 414 12.69 -4.75 -8.31
C VAL A 414 13.96 -4.00 -8.68
N ALA A 415 14.32 -2.95 -7.93
CA ALA A 415 15.57 -2.21 -8.16
C ALA A 415 16.79 -3.13 -8.11
N VAL A 416 16.81 -4.07 -7.13
CA VAL A 416 17.83 -5.13 -7.03
C VAL A 416 17.93 -5.95 -8.31
N MET A 417 16.80 -6.51 -8.75
CA MET A 417 16.78 -7.41 -9.91
C MET A 417 17.21 -6.68 -11.18
N PHE A 418 16.78 -5.44 -11.37
CA PHE A 418 17.19 -4.63 -12.51
C PHE A 418 18.66 -4.22 -12.47
N HIS A 419 19.23 -4.07 -11.26
CA HIS A 419 20.68 -3.80 -11.12
C HIS A 419 21.53 -5.05 -11.39
N VAL A 420 21.13 -6.21 -10.88
CA VAL A 420 21.91 -7.46 -10.93
C VAL A 420 21.78 -8.16 -12.28
N VAL A 421 20.56 -8.18 -12.85
CA VAL A 421 20.27 -8.91 -14.10
C VAL A 421 20.27 -7.93 -15.26
N LYS A 422 21.41 -7.82 -15.94
CA LYS A 422 21.62 -6.87 -17.05
C LYS A 422 21.23 -7.42 -18.43
N ALA A 423 20.76 -8.67 -18.52
CA ALA A 423 20.29 -9.23 -19.79
C ALA A 423 19.00 -8.52 -20.22
N PRO A 424 18.83 -8.16 -21.51
CA PRO A 424 17.59 -7.55 -22.01
C PRO A 424 16.36 -8.41 -21.67
N GLY A 425 15.35 -7.82 -21.04
CA GLY A 425 14.15 -8.54 -20.55
C GLY A 425 14.40 -9.49 -19.37
N GLY A 426 15.65 -9.63 -18.93
CA GLY A 426 16.03 -10.56 -17.86
C GLY A 426 15.62 -10.07 -16.47
N GLY A 427 15.72 -8.77 -16.22
CA GLY A 427 15.36 -8.15 -14.96
C GLY A 427 13.88 -8.32 -14.65
N GLU A 428 13.01 -8.04 -15.61
CA GLU A 428 11.56 -8.19 -15.51
C GLU A 428 11.17 -9.65 -15.27
N LYS A 429 11.78 -10.59 -16.01
CA LYS A 429 11.54 -12.01 -15.82
C LYS A 429 12.01 -12.47 -14.44
N ALA A 430 13.16 -12.00 -13.96
CA ALA A 430 13.65 -12.30 -12.61
C ALA A 430 12.69 -11.78 -11.53
N CYS A 431 12.13 -10.58 -11.70
CA CYS A 431 11.10 -10.04 -10.81
C CYS A 431 9.85 -10.93 -10.77
N LEU A 432 9.36 -11.40 -11.92
CA LEU A 432 8.20 -12.28 -11.99
C LEU A 432 8.48 -13.64 -11.33
N LEU A 433 9.65 -14.23 -11.55
CA LEU A 433 10.05 -15.49 -10.89
C LEU A 433 10.17 -15.33 -9.37
N MET A 434 10.71 -14.21 -8.91
CA MET A 434 10.75 -13.89 -7.48
C MET A 434 9.35 -13.66 -6.92
N ALA A 435 8.46 -12.96 -7.65
CA ALA A 435 7.06 -12.77 -7.28
C ALA A 435 6.34 -14.12 -7.12
N ILE A 436 6.58 -15.09 -8.01
CA ILE A 436 6.07 -16.46 -7.92
C ILE A 436 6.52 -17.12 -6.61
N ALA A 437 7.80 -17.01 -6.25
CA ALA A 437 8.33 -17.59 -5.02
C ALA A 437 7.67 -16.98 -3.76
N PHE A 438 7.53 -15.65 -3.71
CA PHE A 438 6.84 -14.96 -2.60
C PHE A 438 5.34 -15.31 -2.55
N ALA A 439 4.66 -15.37 -3.70
CA ALA A 439 3.26 -15.75 -3.77
C ALA A 439 3.02 -17.20 -3.31
N ALA A 440 3.87 -18.14 -3.75
CA ALA A 440 3.83 -19.53 -3.30
C ALA A 440 4.08 -19.65 -1.79
N THR A 441 5.06 -18.90 -1.27
CA THR A 441 5.34 -18.83 0.18
C THR A 441 4.12 -18.32 0.95
N ALA A 442 3.47 -17.23 0.48
CA ALA A 442 2.25 -16.72 1.09
C ALA A 442 1.12 -17.77 1.08
N GLY A 443 0.99 -18.56 0.01
CA GLY A 443 0.07 -19.66 -0.11
C GLY A 443 0.32 -20.76 0.93
N CYS A 444 1.57 -21.21 1.05
CA CYS A 444 1.98 -22.20 2.05
C CYS A 444 1.67 -21.71 3.48
N VAL A 445 2.08 -20.48 3.81
CA VAL A 445 1.78 -19.88 5.13
C VAL A 445 0.29 -19.72 5.35
N SER A 446 -0.50 -19.41 4.31
CA SER A 446 -1.96 -19.33 4.41
C SER A 446 -2.58 -20.70 4.78
N PHE A 447 -2.10 -21.78 4.20
CA PHE A 447 -2.57 -23.15 4.54
C PHE A 447 -2.15 -23.56 5.95
N LEU A 448 -1.00 -23.11 6.47
CA LEU A 448 -0.62 -23.40 7.87
C LEU A 448 -1.64 -22.84 8.88
N ARG A 449 -2.34 -21.76 8.54
CA ARG A 449 -3.39 -21.17 9.39
C ARG A 449 -4.62 -22.09 9.60
N ILE A 450 -4.79 -23.13 8.80
CA ILE A 450 -5.90 -24.09 8.95
C ILE A 450 -5.84 -24.82 10.29
N LYS A 451 -4.64 -25.00 10.84
CA LYS A 451 -4.42 -25.65 12.14
C LYS A 451 -4.85 -24.77 13.32
N GLU A 452 -5.03 -23.47 13.10
CA GLU A 452 -5.41 -22.51 14.13
C GLU A 452 -6.93 -22.33 14.13
N ALA A 453 -7.53 -22.10 15.31
CA ALA A 453 -8.96 -21.87 15.43
C ALA A 453 -9.35 -20.60 14.67
N SER A 454 -10.30 -20.72 13.72
CA SER A 454 -10.79 -19.56 12.97
C SER A 454 -11.67 -18.68 13.87
N PRO A 455 -11.37 -17.39 14.01
CA PRO A 455 -12.24 -16.46 14.75
C PRO A 455 -13.57 -16.17 14.02
N VAL A 456 -13.69 -16.55 12.75
CA VAL A 456 -14.81 -16.17 11.87
C VAL A 456 -15.81 -17.31 11.70
N VAL A 457 -15.35 -18.55 11.63
CA VAL A 457 -16.23 -19.72 11.47
C VAL A 457 -16.69 -20.16 12.85
N LYS A 458 -17.78 -19.59 13.36
CA LYS A 458 -18.55 -20.20 14.45
C LYS A 458 -19.39 -21.31 13.86
N LYS A 459 -19.25 -22.51 14.44
CA LYS A 459 -20.17 -23.64 14.19
C LYS A 459 -21.60 -23.29 14.57
#